data_3a9d8880bde0bf43b894fde8bce952c5
#
_entry.id   3a9d8880bde0bf43b894fde8bce952c5
#
_cell.length_a   1.000
_cell.length_b   1.000
_cell.length_c   1.000
_cell.angle_alpha   90.00
_cell.angle_beta   90.00
_cell.angle_gamma   90.00
#
_symmetry.space_group_name_H-M   'P 1'
#
loop_
_entity.id
_entity.type
_entity.pdbx_description
1 polymer ?
#
loop_
_entity_poly.entity_id
_entity_poly.type
_entity_poly.pdbx_seq_one_letter_code
_entity_poly.pdbx_strand_id
1 'polypeptide(L)'
;MPKVYFVGCGPGDPDLITVKAKKLLQKADVVVYSGSLIPAQIMKICKKAKTFDAAKLVREEIFDILKKNAKKGKNVVRLHDGDPTIYSTIREQIDNLHKEKINSEIIPGVTSFLAAAAALGSQLTLPGVTQSIIITRAEKRTKVPKREKISELAKHRTTMVFYLSVQLIGDIVKEAVAGGYPKSTPVGVVYRASWDDEKIITGTLDTITKKVRDQKITRTAIIIIGDVIKPKSYEYSRLYDKTYSHMFRRAKTKPKG
;
A
#
# COMPACT_ATOMS: atom_id res chain seq x y z
N MET A 1 -21.77 1.87 -22.95
CA MET A 1 -20.43 2.23 -23.47
C MET A 1 -19.43 1.22 -22.93
N PRO A 2 -18.41 0.82 -23.72
CA PRO A 2 -17.34 -0.08 -23.27
C PRO A 2 -16.63 0.48 -22.03
N LYS A 3 -16.37 -0.36 -21.03
CA LYS A 3 -15.77 0.07 -19.76
C LYS A 3 -14.83 -0.99 -19.19
N VAL A 4 -13.70 -0.55 -18.61
CA VAL A 4 -12.76 -1.36 -17.87
C VAL A 4 -12.69 -0.86 -16.44
N TYR A 5 -12.76 -1.78 -15.48
CA TYR A 5 -12.63 -1.47 -14.06
C TYR A 5 -11.23 -1.84 -13.56
N PHE A 6 -10.50 -0.86 -13.01
CA PHE A 6 -9.24 -1.06 -12.31
C PHE A 6 -9.55 -1.26 -10.82
N VAL A 7 -9.43 -2.47 -10.35
CA VAL A 7 -9.97 -2.87 -9.03
C VAL A 7 -8.84 -3.25 -8.09
N GLY A 8 -8.81 -2.65 -6.90
CA GLY A 8 -7.97 -3.08 -5.80
C GLY A 8 -8.61 -4.25 -5.05
N CYS A 9 -7.86 -5.34 -4.88
CA CYS A 9 -8.36 -6.50 -4.16
C CYS A 9 -8.08 -6.48 -2.65
N GLY A 10 -7.45 -5.41 -2.15
CA GLY A 10 -6.99 -5.40 -0.77
C GLY A 10 -5.60 -6.03 -0.57
N PRO A 11 -5.11 -6.07 0.67
CA PRO A 11 -3.73 -6.44 0.98
C PRO A 11 -3.45 -7.95 0.93
N GLY A 12 -4.50 -8.79 1.09
CA GLY A 12 -4.32 -10.24 1.13
C GLY A 12 -5.57 -10.98 1.61
N ASP A 13 -6.03 -10.67 2.80
CA ASP A 13 -7.24 -11.23 3.38
C ASP A 13 -8.47 -10.91 2.51
N PRO A 14 -9.23 -11.91 2.06
CA PRO A 14 -10.43 -11.71 1.25
C PRO A 14 -11.55 -10.93 1.95
N ASP A 15 -11.55 -10.82 3.27
CA ASP A 15 -12.52 -10.00 4.00
C ASP A 15 -12.15 -8.51 4.01
N LEU A 16 -10.91 -8.17 3.61
CA LEU A 16 -10.46 -6.79 3.41
C LEU A 16 -10.73 -6.25 2.00
N ILE A 17 -11.40 -7.02 1.14
CA ILE A 17 -11.87 -6.53 -0.15
C ILE A 17 -13.05 -5.58 0.03
N THR A 18 -13.10 -4.50 -0.74
CA THR A 18 -14.28 -3.63 -0.68
C THR A 18 -15.50 -4.33 -1.27
N VAL A 19 -16.69 -4.04 -0.73
CA VAL A 19 -17.96 -4.61 -1.22
C VAL A 19 -18.16 -4.33 -2.71
N LYS A 20 -17.77 -3.14 -3.19
CA LYS A 20 -17.85 -2.76 -4.60
C LYS A 20 -16.91 -3.63 -5.46
N ALA A 21 -15.67 -3.83 -5.03
CA ALA A 21 -14.70 -4.69 -5.71
C ALA A 21 -15.21 -6.13 -5.80
N LYS A 22 -15.69 -6.70 -4.69
CA LYS A 22 -16.26 -8.06 -4.65
C LYS A 22 -17.40 -8.24 -5.63
N LYS A 23 -18.37 -7.30 -5.66
CA LYS A 23 -19.51 -7.34 -6.58
C LYS A 23 -19.08 -7.27 -8.05
N LEU A 24 -18.07 -6.48 -8.38
CA LEU A 24 -17.54 -6.38 -9.75
C LEU A 24 -16.83 -7.68 -10.17
N LEU A 25 -16.01 -8.26 -9.30
CA LEU A 25 -15.33 -9.53 -9.56
C LEU A 25 -16.34 -10.69 -9.77
N GLN A 26 -17.41 -10.74 -8.99
CA GLN A 26 -18.46 -11.77 -9.15
C GLN A 26 -19.19 -11.68 -10.49
N LYS A 27 -19.28 -10.48 -11.09
CA LYS A 27 -19.94 -10.22 -12.37
C LYS A 27 -18.97 -10.13 -13.55
N ALA A 28 -17.67 -10.26 -13.32
CA ALA A 28 -16.67 -10.13 -14.35
C ALA A 28 -16.74 -11.27 -15.36
N ASP A 29 -16.67 -10.95 -16.66
CA ASP A 29 -16.50 -11.92 -17.76
C ASP A 29 -15.00 -12.17 -18.01
N VAL A 30 -14.18 -11.14 -17.77
CA VAL A 30 -12.72 -11.16 -17.98
C VAL A 30 -12.02 -10.48 -16.82
N VAL A 31 -10.99 -11.15 -16.27
CA VAL A 31 -10.11 -10.60 -15.24
C VAL A 31 -8.67 -10.72 -15.69
N VAL A 32 -7.96 -9.59 -15.77
CA VAL A 32 -6.50 -9.55 -15.92
C VAL A 32 -5.91 -9.18 -14.56
N TYR A 33 -5.11 -10.05 -13.95
CA TYR A 33 -4.67 -9.89 -12.55
C TYR A 33 -3.15 -9.84 -12.41
N SER A 34 -2.66 -9.28 -11.30
CA SER A 34 -1.22 -9.00 -11.05
C SER A 34 -0.44 -10.21 -10.50
N GLY A 35 -0.63 -11.39 -11.11
CA GLY A 35 0.16 -12.59 -10.83
C GLY A 35 0.11 -13.04 -9.37
N SER A 36 1.26 -13.42 -8.83
CA SER A 36 1.41 -13.99 -7.49
C SER A 36 1.15 -13.00 -6.33
N LEU A 37 0.87 -11.73 -6.63
CA LEU A 37 0.45 -10.74 -5.63
C LEU A 37 -1.03 -10.82 -5.29
N ILE A 38 -1.81 -11.60 -6.07
CA ILE A 38 -3.24 -11.81 -5.81
C ILE A 38 -3.43 -13.17 -5.13
N PRO A 39 -3.97 -13.24 -3.91
CA PRO A 39 -4.24 -14.49 -3.22
C PRO A 39 -5.23 -15.39 -3.98
N ALA A 40 -5.04 -16.70 -3.87
CA ALA A 40 -5.93 -17.67 -4.50
C ALA A 40 -7.38 -17.54 -4.03
N GLN A 41 -7.60 -17.15 -2.78
CA GLN A 41 -8.93 -16.91 -2.20
C GLN A 41 -9.66 -15.77 -2.93
N ILE A 42 -8.97 -14.72 -3.32
CA ILE A 42 -9.52 -13.62 -4.13
C ILE A 42 -9.90 -14.13 -5.53
N MET A 43 -9.07 -14.95 -6.16
CA MET A 43 -9.37 -15.52 -7.48
C MET A 43 -10.61 -16.43 -7.48
N LYS A 44 -10.93 -17.05 -6.35
CA LYS A 44 -12.19 -17.83 -6.19
C LYS A 44 -13.45 -16.96 -6.32
N ILE A 45 -13.37 -15.65 -6.07
CA ILE A 45 -14.51 -14.73 -6.21
C ILE A 45 -14.91 -14.58 -7.68
N CYS A 46 -13.95 -14.60 -8.60
CA CYS A 46 -14.16 -14.44 -10.04
C CYS A 46 -14.09 -15.75 -10.85
N LYS A 47 -14.43 -16.89 -10.22
CA LYS A 47 -14.32 -18.24 -10.81
C LYS A 47 -15.06 -18.42 -12.16
N LYS A 48 -16.05 -17.59 -12.48
CA LYS A 48 -16.78 -17.63 -13.75
C LYS A 48 -16.08 -16.82 -14.86
N ALA A 49 -15.13 -15.95 -14.52
CA ALA A 49 -14.43 -15.11 -15.47
C ALA A 49 -13.33 -15.87 -16.21
N LYS A 50 -13.07 -15.49 -17.46
CA LYS A 50 -11.82 -15.85 -18.12
C LYS A 50 -10.68 -15.02 -17.51
N THR A 51 -9.69 -15.68 -16.92
CA THR A 51 -8.59 -15.02 -16.20
C THR A 51 -7.30 -15.00 -17.02
N PHE A 52 -6.52 -13.93 -16.88
CA PHE A 52 -5.22 -13.75 -17.51
C PHE A 52 -4.21 -13.26 -16.48
N ASP A 53 -3.11 -13.97 -16.35
CA ASP A 53 -2.01 -13.61 -15.45
C ASP A 53 -1.08 -12.59 -16.13
N ALA A 54 -1.14 -11.33 -15.70
CA ALA A 54 -0.33 -10.25 -16.25
C ALA A 54 1.19 -10.44 -16.02
N ALA A 55 1.60 -11.28 -15.09
CA ALA A 55 3.02 -11.58 -14.89
C ALA A 55 3.64 -12.35 -16.08
N LYS A 56 2.80 -12.93 -16.93
CA LYS A 56 3.20 -13.71 -18.13
C LYS A 56 3.00 -12.94 -19.44
N LEU A 57 2.58 -11.66 -19.37
CA LEU A 57 2.18 -10.88 -20.53
C LEU A 57 3.03 -9.61 -20.62
N VAL A 58 3.27 -9.15 -21.84
CA VAL A 58 3.81 -7.82 -22.09
C VAL A 58 2.69 -6.78 -22.07
N ARG A 59 3.07 -5.51 -21.96
CA ARG A 59 2.13 -4.38 -21.82
C ARG A 59 1.11 -4.33 -22.95
N GLU A 60 1.53 -4.56 -24.17
CA GLU A 60 0.71 -4.55 -25.38
C GLU A 60 -0.36 -5.65 -25.35
N GLU A 61 0.01 -6.85 -24.92
CA GLU A 61 -0.91 -7.99 -24.78
C GLU A 61 -1.99 -7.71 -23.71
N ILE A 62 -1.58 -7.13 -22.57
CA ILE A 62 -2.53 -6.72 -21.51
C ILE A 62 -3.53 -5.72 -22.10
N PHE A 63 -3.05 -4.70 -22.81
CA PHE A 63 -3.91 -3.68 -23.42
C PHE A 63 -4.88 -4.29 -24.43
N ASP A 64 -4.41 -5.17 -25.31
CA ASP A 64 -5.25 -5.82 -26.33
C ASP A 64 -6.34 -6.70 -25.70
N ILE A 65 -6.04 -7.42 -24.63
CA ILE A 65 -7.03 -8.21 -23.89
C ILE A 65 -8.11 -7.29 -23.32
N LEU A 66 -7.73 -6.19 -22.64
CA LEU A 66 -8.67 -5.24 -22.06
C LEU A 66 -9.54 -4.60 -23.15
N LYS A 67 -8.93 -4.04 -24.19
CA LYS A 67 -9.59 -3.38 -25.33
C LYS A 67 -10.55 -4.31 -26.05
N LYS A 68 -10.07 -5.47 -26.50
CA LYS A 68 -10.86 -6.45 -27.29
C LYS A 68 -12.12 -6.90 -26.55
N ASN A 69 -11.99 -7.15 -25.24
CA ASN A 69 -13.12 -7.64 -24.44
C ASN A 69 -14.09 -6.50 -24.07
N ALA A 70 -13.60 -5.31 -23.74
CA ALA A 70 -14.45 -4.14 -23.48
C ALA A 70 -15.28 -3.76 -24.73
N LYS A 71 -14.67 -3.75 -25.95
CA LYS A 71 -15.39 -3.48 -27.22
C LYS A 71 -16.48 -4.54 -27.54
N LYS A 72 -16.39 -5.74 -26.96
CA LYS A 72 -17.42 -6.78 -27.05
C LYS A 72 -18.52 -6.64 -26.00
N GLY A 73 -18.54 -5.55 -25.24
CA GLY A 73 -19.54 -5.32 -24.20
C GLY A 73 -19.39 -6.17 -22.93
N LYS A 74 -18.24 -6.83 -22.74
CA LYS A 74 -17.98 -7.67 -21.56
C LYS A 74 -17.65 -6.83 -20.32
N ASN A 75 -17.92 -7.37 -19.14
CA ASN A 75 -17.48 -6.84 -17.86
C ASN A 75 -15.99 -7.17 -17.67
N VAL A 76 -15.12 -6.20 -17.91
CA VAL A 76 -13.66 -6.36 -17.86
C VAL A 76 -13.09 -5.75 -16.60
N VAL A 77 -12.36 -6.55 -15.83
CA VAL A 77 -11.66 -6.13 -14.62
C VAL A 77 -10.15 -6.26 -14.80
N ARG A 78 -9.42 -5.19 -14.54
CA ARG A 78 -7.98 -5.19 -14.29
C ARG A 78 -7.77 -5.21 -12.77
N LEU A 79 -7.39 -6.37 -12.24
CA LEU A 79 -7.28 -6.61 -10.80
C LEU A 79 -5.85 -6.35 -10.34
N HIS A 80 -5.72 -5.53 -9.29
CA HIS A 80 -4.46 -5.15 -8.65
C HIS A 80 -4.46 -5.58 -7.18
N ASP A 81 -3.29 -5.89 -6.65
CA ASP A 81 -3.05 -6.03 -5.23
C ASP A 81 -3.18 -4.67 -4.52
N GLY A 82 -3.59 -4.67 -3.27
CA GLY A 82 -3.80 -3.46 -2.48
C GLY A 82 -4.77 -2.48 -3.12
N ASP A 83 -4.24 -1.32 -3.51
CA ASP A 83 -4.95 -0.23 -4.17
C ASP A 83 -4.30 0.11 -5.52
N PRO A 84 -5.09 0.30 -6.60
CA PRO A 84 -4.56 0.55 -7.95
C PRO A 84 -3.83 1.90 -8.10
N THR A 85 -4.02 2.84 -7.19
CA THR A 85 -3.45 4.19 -7.30
C THR A 85 -2.01 4.28 -6.80
N ILE A 86 -1.51 3.24 -6.10
CA ILE A 86 -0.14 3.21 -5.55
C ILE A 86 0.70 2.15 -6.27
N TYR A 87 1.72 2.58 -7.02
CA TYR A 87 2.71 1.75 -7.73
C TYR A 87 2.14 0.70 -8.71
N SER A 88 0.96 0.89 -9.26
CA SER A 88 0.27 -0.10 -10.11
C SER A 88 0.30 0.19 -11.61
N THR A 89 1.02 1.20 -12.07
CA THR A 89 1.18 1.55 -13.51
C THR A 89 -0.12 1.65 -14.30
N ILE A 90 -1.21 2.11 -13.66
CA ILE A 90 -2.53 2.15 -14.31
C ILE A 90 -2.69 3.33 -15.28
N ARG A 91 -1.93 4.43 -15.08
CA ARG A 91 -2.12 5.67 -15.85
C ARG A 91 -1.98 5.44 -17.35
N GLU A 92 -0.92 4.78 -17.78
CA GLU A 92 -0.69 4.49 -19.20
C GLU A 92 -1.78 3.60 -19.80
N GLN A 93 -2.32 2.64 -19.02
CA GLN A 93 -3.40 1.77 -19.45
C GLN A 93 -4.71 2.57 -19.64
N ILE A 94 -5.03 3.44 -18.70
CA ILE A 94 -6.21 4.33 -18.75
C ILE A 94 -6.12 5.26 -19.96
N ASP A 95 -4.99 5.92 -20.18
CA ASP A 95 -4.79 6.84 -21.29
C ASP A 95 -4.96 6.14 -22.65
N ASN A 96 -4.43 4.92 -22.77
CA ASN A 96 -4.58 4.13 -23.99
C ASN A 96 -6.02 3.64 -24.22
N LEU A 97 -6.74 3.26 -23.17
CA LEU A 97 -8.17 2.91 -23.26
C LEU A 97 -9.01 4.11 -23.67
N HIS A 98 -8.74 5.29 -23.15
CA HIS A 98 -9.45 6.53 -23.52
C HIS A 98 -9.25 6.90 -24.99
N LYS A 99 -8.03 6.75 -25.55
CA LYS A 99 -7.77 6.92 -26.99
C LYS A 99 -8.65 6.01 -27.86
N GLU A 100 -9.00 4.83 -27.35
CA GLU A 100 -9.87 3.86 -28.00
C GLU A 100 -11.37 4.06 -27.69
N LYS A 101 -11.74 5.18 -27.04
CA LYS A 101 -13.10 5.51 -26.60
C LYS A 101 -13.69 4.46 -25.62
N ILE A 102 -12.84 3.86 -24.82
CA ILE A 102 -13.20 2.94 -23.76
C ILE A 102 -13.10 3.66 -22.43
N ASN A 103 -14.19 3.73 -21.69
CA ASN A 103 -14.22 4.33 -20.35
C ASN A 103 -13.48 3.46 -19.32
N SER A 104 -12.98 4.09 -18.28
CA SER A 104 -12.36 3.41 -17.16
C SER A 104 -12.89 3.92 -15.83
N GLU A 105 -12.87 3.06 -14.82
CA GLU A 105 -13.20 3.42 -13.45
C GLU A 105 -12.21 2.75 -12.51
N ILE A 106 -11.67 3.53 -11.56
CA ILE A 106 -10.79 3.03 -10.50
C ILE A 106 -11.65 2.72 -9.28
N ILE A 107 -11.54 1.51 -8.77
CA ILE A 107 -12.18 1.05 -7.55
C ILE A 107 -11.11 0.89 -6.49
N PRO A 108 -11.11 1.72 -5.44
CA PRO A 108 -10.08 1.66 -4.41
C PRO A 108 -10.11 0.34 -3.64
N GLY A 109 -8.96 -0.03 -3.11
CA GLY A 109 -8.77 -1.15 -2.21
C GLY A 109 -8.06 -0.73 -0.92
N VAL A 110 -8.04 -1.60 0.08
CA VAL A 110 -7.21 -1.39 1.26
C VAL A 110 -5.76 -1.64 0.86
N THR A 111 -4.94 -0.59 0.97
CA THR A 111 -3.53 -0.69 0.56
C THR A 111 -2.69 -1.40 1.62
N SER A 112 -1.66 -2.13 1.19
CA SER A 112 -0.87 -3.03 2.06
C SER A 112 -0.13 -2.32 3.20
N PHE A 113 0.20 -1.01 3.08
CA PHE A 113 0.85 -0.31 4.20
C PHE A 113 -0.10 -0.08 5.38
N LEU A 114 -1.39 0.09 5.14
CA LEU A 114 -2.39 0.19 6.22
C LEU A 114 -2.59 -1.16 6.91
N ALA A 115 -2.60 -2.26 6.15
CA ALA A 115 -2.62 -3.59 6.73
C ALA A 115 -1.35 -3.87 7.54
N ALA A 116 -0.19 -3.45 7.06
CA ALA A 116 1.07 -3.56 7.79
C ALA A 116 1.07 -2.73 9.09
N ALA A 117 0.50 -1.52 9.06
CA ALA A 117 0.35 -0.70 10.26
C ALA A 117 -0.58 -1.36 11.29
N ALA A 118 -1.69 -1.95 10.83
CA ALA A 118 -2.62 -2.71 11.68
C ALA A 118 -1.94 -3.93 12.30
N ALA A 119 -1.17 -4.71 11.51
CA ALA A 119 -0.41 -5.85 12.00
C ALA A 119 0.64 -5.45 13.06
N LEU A 120 1.25 -4.26 12.92
CA LEU A 120 2.18 -3.70 13.91
C LEU A 120 1.47 -3.09 15.14
N GLY A 121 0.14 -3.01 15.15
CA GLY A 121 -0.62 -2.30 16.19
C GLY A 121 -0.29 -0.81 16.26
N SER A 122 0.09 -0.17 15.15
CA SER A 122 0.63 1.18 15.12
C SER A 122 -0.29 2.17 14.41
N GLN A 123 -0.52 3.31 15.04
CA GLN A 123 -1.12 4.48 14.41
C GLN A 123 -0.01 5.31 13.76
N LEU A 124 -0.04 5.45 12.43
CA LEU A 124 1.05 6.09 11.67
C LEU A 124 1.13 7.61 11.83
N THR A 125 0.09 8.25 12.36
CA THR A 125 0.00 9.69 12.63
C THR A 125 -0.35 9.89 14.10
N LEU A 126 0.66 9.89 14.97
CA LEU A 126 0.47 9.95 16.42
C LEU A 126 0.77 11.35 16.95
N PRO A 127 -0.18 12.01 17.69
CA PRO A 127 0.03 13.34 18.24
C PRO A 127 1.29 13.41 19.13
N GLY A 128 2.06 14.50 18.99
CA GLY A 128 3.32 14.69 19.71
C GLY A 128 4.50 13.88 19.14
N VAL A 129 4.25 12.93 18.21
CA VAL A 129 5.30 12.11 17.58
C VAL A 129 5.47 12.49 16.11
N THR A 130 4.45 12.31 15.29
CA THR A 130 4.43 12.74 13.90
C THR A 130 3.01 12.84 13.36
N GLN A 131 2.77 13.78 12.44
CA GLN A 131 1.48 13.97 11.75
C GLN A 131 1.60 13.74 10.24
N SER A 132 2.75 13.30 9.77
CA SER A 132 3.03 13.10 8.35
C SER A 132 3.50 11.68 8.05
N ILE A 133 3.13 11.17 6.88
CA ILE A 133 3.57 9.89 6.35
C ILE A 133 4.18 10.13 4.98
N ILE A 134 5.40 9.67 4.78
CA ILE A 134 6.06 9.65 3.47
C ILE A 134 6.01 8.22 2.94
N ILE A 135 5.26 8.03 1.85
CA ILE A 135 5.19 6.76 1.14
C ILE A 135 6.15 6.83 -0.04
N THR A 136 7.13 5.93 -0.08
CA THR A 136 8.17 5.93 -1.10
C THR A 136 8.64 4.50 -1.44
N ARG A 137 9.65 4.41 -2.28
CA ARG A 137 10.39 3.19 -2.60
C ARG A 137 11.88 3.48 -2.73
N ALA A 138 12.71 2.50 -2.50
CA ALA A 138 14.14 2.61 -2.80
C ALA A 138 14.40 2.59 -4.32
N GLU A 139 15.40 3.34 -4.76
CA GLU A 139 15.87 3.32 -6.14
C GLU A 139 16.58 1.99 -6.44
N LYS A 140 16.23 1.38 -7.58
CA LYS A 140 16.96 0.22 -8.11
C LYS A 140 17.07 0.36 -9.65
N ARG A 141 16.27 -0.40 -10.40
CA ARG A 141 16.23 -0.33 -11.87
C ARG A 141 15.52 0.93 -12.36
N THR A 142 14.51 1.39 -11.63
CA THR A 142 13.78 2.61 -11.92
C THR A 142 14.26 3.70 -10.98
N LYS A 143 14.78 4.78 -11.55
CA LYS A 143 15.28 5.94 -10.80
C LYS A 143 14.16 6.65 -10.05
N VAL A 144 14.51 7.34 -8.97
CA VAL A 144 13.66 8.32 -8.29
C VAL A 144 14.19 9.73 -8.57
N PRO A 145 13.35 10.77 -8.55
CA PRO A 145 13.83 12.16 -8.64
C PRO A 145 14.85 12.46 -7.54
N LYS A 146 15.87 13.27 -7.84
CA LYS A 146 16.95 13.58 -6.89
C LYS A 146 16.44 14.06 -5.52
N ARG A 147 15.36 14.88 -5.52
CA ARG A 147 14.71 15.41 -4.31
C ARG A 147 13.95 14.33 -3.50
N GLU A 148 13.72 13.16 -4.07
CA GLU A 148 13.02 12.04 -3.46
C GLU A 148 13.96 10.91 -3.02
N LYS A 149 15.28 11.17 -3.00
CA LYS A 149 16.25 10.26 -2.39
C LYS A 149 15.89 10.02 -0.93
N ILE A 150 16.09 8.80 -0.45
CA ILE A 150 15.74 8.43 0.93
C ILE A 150 16.43 9.36 1.93
N SER A 151 17.69 9.71 1.72
CA SER A 151 18.43 10.64 2.59
C SER A 151 17.82 12.05 2.62
N GLU A 152 17.22 12.52 1.52
CA GLU A 152 16.53 13.82 1.49
C GLU A 152 15.18 13.74 2.22
N LEU A 153 14.38 12.72 1.93
CA LEU A 153 13.09 12.51 2.59
C LEU A 153 13.24 12.25 4.09
N ALA A 154 14.29 11.57 4.48
CA ALA A 154 14.61 11.23 5.87
C ALA A 154 14.89 12.45 6.75
N LYS A 155 15.29 13.61 6.17
CA LYS A 155 15.47 14.85 6.91
C LYS A 155 14.23 15.33 7.65
N HIS A 156 13.05 14.94 7.19
CA HIS A 156 11.77 15.26 7.84
C HIS A 156 11.52 14.46 9.11
N ARG A 157 12.18 13.30 9.31
CA ARG A 157 12.07 12.43 10.49
C ARG A 157 10.61 12.08 10.86
N THR A 158 9.76 11.95 9.84
CA THR A 158 8.34 11.57 9.96
C THR A 158 8.18 10.05 9.89
N THR A 159 6.96 9.52 9.85
CA THR A 159 6.75 8.11 9.50
C THR A 159 7.10 7.89 8.03
N MET A 160 8.02 6.97 7.72
CA MET A 160 8.35 6.58 6.35
C MET A 160 7.88 5.15 6.06
N VAL A 161 7.22 4.98 4.91
CA VAL A 161 6.69 3.70 4.43
C VAL A 161 7.36 3.35 3.11
N PHE A 162 7.93 2.14 3.00
CA PHE A 162 8.61 1.70 1.78
C PHE A 162 7.89 0.52 1.14
N TYR A 163 7.53 0.71 -0.13
CA TYR A 163 7.05 -0.32 -1.04
C TYR A 163 8.18 -0.91 -1.87
N LEU A 164 8.03 -2.15 -2.36
CA LEU A 164 8.89 -2.78 -3.37
C LEU A 164 10.40 -2.81 -3.03
N SER A 165 10.78 -2.67 -1.77
CA SER A 165 12.14 -2.26 -1.39
C SER A 165 12.82 -3.16 -0.37
N VAL A 166 12.19 -4.22 0.12
CA VAL A 166 12.72 -5.03 1.24
C VAL A 166 14.07 -5.66 0.93
N GLN A 167 14.36 -5.99 -0.33
CA GLN A 167 15.67 -6.49 -0.76
C GLN A 167 16.80 -5.45 -0.62
N LEU A 168 16.45 -4.16 -0.51
CA LEU A 168 17.37 -3.04 -0.37
C LEU A 168 17.38 -2.49 1.07
N ILE A 169 16.91 -3.27 2.05
CA ILE A 169 16.75 -2.79 3.42
C ILE A 169 18.05 -2.25 4.04
N GLY A 170 19.21 -2.80 3.67
CA GLY A 170 20.50 -2.29 4.11
C GLY A 170 20.80 -0.88 3.58
N ASP A 171 20.47 -0.62 2.32
CA ASP A 171 20.64 0.70 1.70
C ASP A 171 19.64 1.71 2.28
N ILE A 172 18.38 1.28 2.48
CA ILE A 172 17.35 2.10 3.13
C ILE A 172 17.81 2.53 4.52
N VAL A 173 18.33 1.62 5.33
CA VAL A 173 18.86 1.92 6.66
C VAL A 173 20.00 2.91 6.59
N LYS A 174 20.99 2.70 5.70
CA LYS A 174 22.13 3.57 5.51
C LYS A 174 21.70 5.01 5.14
N GLU A 175 20.79 5.12 4.17
CA GLU A 175 20.30 6.44 3.73
C GLU A 175 19.39 7.10 4.75
N ALA A 176 18.56 6.36 5.48
CA ALA A 176 17.73 6.91 6.54
C ALA A 176 18.59 7.51 7.67
N VAL A 177 19.65 6.81 8.08
CA VAL A 177 20.60 7.30 9.08
C VAL A 177 21.36 8.53 8.54
N ALA A 178 21.81 8.51 7.28
CA ALA A 178 22.47 9.66 6.64
C ALA A 178 21.55 10.88 6.56
N GLY A 179 20.25 10.69 6.42
CA GLY A 179 19.22 11.74 6.44
C GLY A 179 18.83 12.22 7.84
N GLY A 180 19.40 11.65 8.92
CA GLY A 180 19.22 12.15 10.28
C GLY A 180 18.40 11.30 11.23
N TYR A 181 17.91 10.13 10.81
CA TYR A 181 17.29 9.22 11.77
C TYR A 181 18.32 8.61 12.72
N PRO A 182 18.08 8.63 14.04
CA PRO A 182 18.90 7.88 14.99
C PRO A 182 18.91 6.38 14.66
N LYS A 183 20.04 5.70 14.86
CA LYS A 183 20.14 4.24 14.68
C LYS A 183 19.15 3.47 15.54
N SER A 184 18.73 4.04 16.69
CA SER A 184 17.74 3.49 17.61
C SER A 184 16.29 3.64 17.13
N THR A 185 16.03 4.37 16.00
CA THR A 185 14.68 4.56 15.49
C THR A 185 14.01 3.23 15.20
N PRO A 186 12.78 3.00 15.70
CA PRO A 186 12.04 1.77 15.47
C PRO A 186 11.72 1.52 14.00
N VAL A 187 11.78 0.25 13.61
CA VAL A 187 11.44 -0.23 12.26
C VAL A 187 10.55 -1.46 12.38
N GLY A 188 9.45 -1.47 11.64
CA GLY A 188 8.61 -2.64 11.43
C GLY A 188 8.70 -3.10 9.96
N VAL A 189 8.83 -4.39 9.75
CA VAL A 189 8.74 -5.02 8.43
C VAL A 189 7.66 -6.08 8.49
N VAL A 190 6.65 -5.96 7.64
CA VAL A 190 5.55 -6.91 7.58
C VAL A 190 5.57 -7.56 6.20
N TYR A 191 5.87 -8.85 6.19
CA TYR A 191 5.81 -9.70 5.01
C TYR A 191 4.39 -10.21 4.83
N ARG A 192 3.83 -10.06 3.64
CA ARG A 192 2.49 -10.50 3.28
C ARG A 192 1.43 -10.10 4.31
N ALA A 193 1.35 -8.80 4.62
CA ALA A 193 0.36 -8.27 5.55
C ALA A 193 -1.05 -8.78 5.23
N SER A 194 -1.74 -9.32 6.23
CA SER A 194 -3.06 -9.97 6.18
C SER A 194 -3.17 -11.30 5.42
N TRP A 195 -2.07 -11.91 4.98
CA TRP A 195 -2.08 -13.26 4.43
C TRP A 195 -1.94 -14.31 5.53
N ASP A 196 -2.31 -15.58 5.24
CA ASP A 196 -2.21 -16.70 6.20
C ASP A 196 -0.76 -16.94 6.68
N ASP A 197 0.23 -16.59 5.87
CA ASP A 197 1.67 -16.71 6.18
C ASP A 197 2.34 -15.35 6.50
N GLU A 198 1.57 -14.40 7.01
CA GLU A 198 2.07 -13.12 7.49
C GLU A 198 3.23 -13.30 8.47
N LYS A 199 4.28 -12.46 8.32
CA LYS A 199 5.37 -12.38 9.30
C LYS A 199 5.64 -10.93 9.67
N ILE A 200 5.72 -10.68 10.98
CA ILE A 200 6.04 -9.38 11.55
C ILE A 200 7.45 -9.41 12.12
N ILE A 201 8.29 -8.47 11.66
CA ILE A 201 9.66 -8.33 12.14
C ILE A 201 9.83 -6.92 12.66
N THR A 202 10.18 -6.78 13.93
CA THR A 202 10.45 -5.49 14.55
C THR A 202 11.90 -5.37 15.00
N GLY A 203 12.42 -4.15 14.98
CA GLY A 203 13.76 -3.83 15.40
C GLY A 203 14.00 -2.33 15.42
N THR A 204 15.26 -1.95 15.29
CA THR A 204 15.70 -0.58 15.09
C THR A 204 16.46 -0.49 13.75
N LEU A 205 16.76 0.70 13.28
CA LEU A 205 17.60 0.87 12.09
C LEU A 205 18.94 0.11 12.22
N ASP A 206 19.47 -0.01 13.44
CA ASP A 206 20.72 -0.73 13.69
C ASP A 206 20.57 -2.27 13.54
N THR A 207 19.41 -2.84 13.85
CA THR A 207 19.20 -4.29 13.96
C THR A 207 18.36 -4.92 12.88
N ILE A 208 17.51 -4.13 12.19
CA ILE A 208 16.46 -4.64 11.31
C ILE A 208 17.02 -5.39 10.10
N THR A 209 18.13 -4.92 9.53
CA THR A 209 18.74 -5.53 8.33
C THR A 209 19.10 -6.99 8.56
N LYS A 210 19.75 -7.30 9.70
CA LYS A 210 20.10 -8.67 10.06
C LYS A 210 18.85 -9.52 10.25
N LYS A 211 17.87 -9.03 11.02
CA LYS A 211 16.62 -9.76 11.32
C LYS A 211 15.85 -10.14 10.06
N VAL A 212 15.74 -9.22 9.08
CA VAL A 212 15.05 -9.49 7.79
C VAL A 212 15.81 -10.51 6.94
N ARG A 213 17.14 -10.43 6.92
CA ARG A 213 18.00 -11.40 6.19
C ARG A 213 17.90 -12.81 6.79
N ASP A 214 17.89 -12.92 8.12
CA ASP A 214 17.76 -14.20 8.84
C ASP A 214 16.42 -14.89 8.48
N GLN A 215 15.36 -14.12 8.24
CA GLN A 215 14.04 -14.60 7.80
C GLN A 215 13.93 -14.85 6.28
N LYS A 216 15.01 -14.59 5.51
CA LYS A 216 15.09 -14.76 4.04
C LYS A 216 13.98 -14.03 3.26
N ILE A 217 13.51 -12.88 3.78
CA ILE A 217 12.47 -12.08 3.13
C ILE A 217 13.11 -11.18 2.09
N THR A 218 12.73 -11.37 0.82
CA THR A 218 13.30 -10.64 -0.33
C THR A 218 12.26 -9.89 -1.17
N ARG A 219 10.97 -10.10 -0.91
CA ARG A 219 9.86 -9.50 -1.67
C ARG A 219 8.58 -9.47 -0.84
N THR A 220 7.53 -8.81 -1.34
CA THR A 220 6.17 -8.81 -0.79
C THR A 220 6.13 -8.39 0.69
N ALA A 221 6.87 -7.35 1.03
CA ALA A 221 6.90 -6.80 2.37
C ALA A 221 6.86 -5.27 2.36
N ILE A 222 6.20 -4.72 3.37
CA ILE A 222 6.18 -3.29 3.67
C ILE A 222 7.18 -3.03 4.79
N ILE A 223 7.98 -1.96 4.63
CA ILE A 223 8.86 -1.47 5.69
C ILE A 223 8.26 -0.16 6.21
N ILE A 224 8.16 -0.02 7.52
CA ILE A 224 7.72 1.22 8.19
C ILE A 224 8.83 1.64 9.14
N ILE A 225 9.29 2.89 9.02
CA ILE A 225 10.32 3.50 9.87
C ILE A 225 9.70 4.67 10.61
N GLY A 226 9.89 4.74 11.92
CA GLY A 226 9.45 5.88 12.72
C GLY A 226 9.13 5.53 14.16
N ASP A 227 9.15 6.55 15.01
CA ASP A 227 8.89 6.42 16.44
C ASP A 227 7.46 5.97 16.77
N VAL A 228 6.52 6.07 15.80
CA VAL A 228 5.14 5.59 15.93
C VAL A 228 5.03 4.08 16.16
N ILE A 229 6.04 3.29 15.78
CA ILE A 229 6.04 1.83 15.96
C ILE A 229 6.24 1.45 17.43
N LYS A 230 7.05 2.23 18.14
CA LYS A 230 7.30 2.05 19.58
C LYS A 230 7.50 3.41 20.23
N PRO A 231 6.42 4.19 20.40
CA PRO A 231 6.53 5.53 20.98
C PRO A 231 6.95 5.45 22.44
N LYS A 232 7.86 6.34 22.83
CA LYS A 232 8.26 6.51 24.26
C LYS A 232 7.19 7.31 25.01
N SER A 233 6.61 8.29 24.36
CA SER A 233 5.52 9.12 24.85
C SER A 233 4.73 9.67 23.66
N TYR A 234 3.51 10.09 23.88
CA TYR A 234 2.68 10.75 22.88
C TYR A 234 1.64 11.63 23.57
N GLU A 235 1.06 12.56 22.83
CA GLU A 235 0.00 13.42 23.31
C GLU A 235 -1.38 12.79 23.06
N TYR A 236 -2.30 12.99 24.00
CA TYR A 236 -3.69 12.60 23.78
C TYR A 236 -4.36 13.56 22.80
N SER A 237 -5.25 13.02 21.96
CA SER A 237 -6.04 13.83 21.05
C SER A 237 -6.92 14.82 21.81
N ARG A 238 -6.78 16.10 21.52
CA ARG A 238 -7.65 17.15 22.08
C ARG A 238 -9.12 17.00 21.70
N LEU A 239 -9.41 16.33 20.59
CA LEU A 239 -10.79 16.18 20.10
C LEU A 239 -11.73 15.56 21.13
N TYR A 240 -11.24 14.62 21.92
CA TYR A 240 -12.01 13.93 22.98
C TYR A 240 -11.77 14.50 24.37
N ASP A 241 -10.92 15.52 24.53
CA ASP A 241 -10.65 16.15 25.79
C ASP A 241 -11.91 16.84 26.34
N LYS A 242 -12.14 16.73 27.67
CA LYS A 242 -13.29 17.34 28.33
C LYS A 242 -13.29 18.88 28.32
N THR A 243 -12.12 19.47 28.10
CA THR A 243 -11.94 20.94 28.04
C THR A 243 -12.08 21.50 26.62
N TYR A 244 -12.24 20.63 25.60
CA TYR A 244 -12.29 21.02 24.19
C TYR A 244 -13.74 21.07 23.69
N SER A 245 -14.12 22.23 23.12
CA SER A 245 -15.40 22.43 22.45
C SER A 245 -15.24 22.25 20.95
N HIS A 246 -16.19 21.59 20.30
CA HIS A 246 -16.29 21.49 18.84
C HIS A 246 -17.78 21.55 18.43
N MET A 247 -18.06 21.55 17.15
CA MET A 247 -19.40 21.75 16.59
C MET A 247 -20.50 20.88 17.23
N PHE A 248 -20.17 19.66 17.66
CA PHE A 248 -21.14 18.71 18.24
C PHE A 248 -21.03 18.55 19.76
N ARG A 249 -20.06 19.22 20.42
CA ARG A 249 -19.86 19.05 21.87
C ARG A 249 -19.29 20.32 22.50
N ARG A 250 -19.94 20.85 23.53
CA ARG A 250 -19.38 21.88 24.41
C ARG A 250 -18.43 21.26 25.44
N ALA A 251 -17.38 21.98 25.80
CA ALA A 251 -16.48 21.60 26.88
C ALA A 251 -17.27 21.42 28.20
N LYS A 252 -16.96 20.36 28.94
CA LYS A 252 -17.57 20.07 30.24
C LYS A 252 -16.88 20.83 31.38
N THR A 253 -15.63 21.25 31.19
CA THR A 253 -14.83 22.00 32.18
C THR A 253 -13.99 23.03 31.43
N LYS A 254 -13.68 24.18 32.13
CA LYS A 254 -12.73 25.14 31.56
C LYS A 254 -11.33 24.55 31.45
N PRO A 255 -10.52 24.93 30.43
CA PRO A 255 -9.10 24.57 30.39
C PRO A 255 -8.44 25.00 31.71
N LYS A 256 -7.60 24.15 32.27
CA LYS A 256 -6.69 24.61 33.32
C LYS A 256 -5.68 25.52 32.63
N GLY A 257 -5.61 26.79 33.09
CA GLY A 257 -4.61 27.77 32.66
C GLY A 257 -3.16 27.28 32.90
#